data_ef122dd32c85a7af73f1ed2bfa955c2a
#
_entry.id   ef122dd32c85a7af73f1ed2bfa955c2a
#
_cell.length_a   1.000
_cell.length_b   1.000
_cell.length_c   1.000
_cell.angle_alpha   90.00
_cell.angle_beta   90.00
_cell.angle_gamma   90.00
#
_symmetry.space_group_name_H-M   'P 1'
#
loop_
_entity.id
_entity.type
_entity.pdbx_description
1 polymer ?
#
loop_
_entity_poly.entity_id
_entity_poly.type
_entity_poly.pdbx_seq_one_letter_code
_entity_poly.pdbx_strand_id
1 'polypeptide(L)'
;MKPVIVLLLFIPVLCAAEKARIDTTKIPLPVARKVDFTREVYPIFKEACFSCHGPEKQKGKYRMDTREGAFKVTEDYGPAIKPGRSEESAVIHMVCDLIDEMLMPPPSDKPGQSEKLSNEQIGILRAWIDQGAEWPDGPIREVVRPVTFTADIQPIFAAACASCHSGTAAKGGFAVDSIDAVLRGGTSYGKVITPGNPAKSSLLTIIAGKDEDLPAPEKHTLPPRQGALVEKWIAQGAR
;
A
#
# COMPACT_ATOMS: atom_id res chain seq x y z
N MET A 1 68.90 -39.34 -19.72
CA MET A 1 67.70 -38.49 -20.06
C MET A 1 66.73 -38.65 -18.94
N LYS A 2 66.51 -37.60 -18.14
CA LYS A 2 65.54 -37.62 -17.02
C LYS A 2 64.24 -37.02 -17.54
N PRO A 3 63.08 -37.62 -17.29
CA PRO A 3 61.81 -37.04 -17.70
C PRO A 3 61.42 -35.81 -16.81
N VAL A 4 61.07 -34.70 -17.44
CA VAL A 4 60.52 -33.51 -16.78
C VAL A 4 58.98 -33.74 -16.64
N ILE A 5 58.56 -33.91 -15.41
CA ILE A 5 57.10 -33.97 -15.08
C ILE A 5 56.59 -32.55 -14.98
N VAL A 6 55.82 -32.16 -15.96
CA VAL A 6 55.08 -30.87 -15.91
C VAL A 6 53.78 -31.06 -15.10
N LEU A 7 53.77 -30.52 -13.90
CA LEU A 7 52.60 -30.52 -13.03
C LEU A 7 51.65 -29.39 -13.47
N LEU A 8 50.56 -29.73 -14.17
CA LEU A 8 49.49 -28.79 -14.52
C LEU A 8 48.66 -28.51 -13.27
N LEU A 9 48.85 -27.34 -12.67
CA LEU A 9 48.00 -26.81 -11.60
C LEU A 9 46.66 -26.40 -12.21
N PHE A 10 45.64 -27.21 -11.97
CA PHE A 10 44.23 -26.83 -12.20
C PHE A 10 43.82 -25.83 -11.11
N ILE A 11 43.69 -24.54 -11.45
CA ILE A 11 43.09 -23.53 -10.60
C ILE A 11 41.55 -23.61 -10.84
N PRO A 12 40.75 -24.00 -9.84
CA PRO A 12 39.31 -23.95 -10.01
C PRO A 12 38.90 -22.48 -10.11
N VAL A 13 38.36 -22.09 -11.25
CA VAL A 13 37.65 -20.80 -11.40
C VAL A 13 36.36 -20.90 -10.57
N LEU A 14 36.41 -20.31 -9.39
CA LEU A 14 35.23 -20.13 -8.57
C LEU A 14 34.32 -19.15 -9.32
N CYS A 15 33.34 -19.66 -10.06
CA CYS A 15 32.26 -18.87 -10.65
C CYS A 15 31.37 -18.43 -9.51
N ALA A 16 31.68 -17.30 -8.87
CA ALA A 16 30.78 -16.62 -7.97
C ALA A 16 29.61 -16.15 -8.84
N ALA A 17 28.44 -16.73 -8.66
CA ALA A 17 27.22 -16.26 -9.29
C ALA A 17 27.03 -14.79 -8.87
N GLU A 18 27.24 -13.88 -9.82
CA GLU A 18 27.05 -12.44 -9.62
C GLU A 18 25.55 -12.24 -9.36
N LYS A 19 25.20 -11.93 -8.10
CA LYS A 19 23.82 -11.64 -7.70
C LYS A 19 23.36 -10.46 -8.54
N ALA A 20 22.31 -10.64 -9.35
CA ALA A 20 21.79 -9.61 -10.23
C ALA A 20 21.64 -8.30 -9.44
N ARG A 21 22.25 -7.21 -9.95
CA ARG A 21 22.16 -5.89 -9.31
C ARG A 21 20.73 -5.38 -9.45
N ILE A 22 20.11 -5.10 -8.31
CA ILE A 22 18.79 -4.50 -8.25
C ILE A 22 18.88 -3.06 -8.77
N ASP A 23 18.00 -2.70 -9.70
CA ASP A 23 17.90 -1.34 -10.24
C ASP A 23 17.14 -0.43 -9.26
N THR A 24 17.87 0.20 -8.37
CA THR A 24 17.32 1.08 -7.33
C THR A 24 16.77 2.40 -7.88
N THR A 25 17.00 2.74 -9.14
CA THR A 25 16.47 3.97 -9.76
C THR A 25 14.94 3.94 -9.92
N LYS A 26 14.35 2.75 -9.88
CA LYS A 26 12.89 2.54 -9.95
C LYS A 26 12.18 2.66 -8.59
N ILE A 27 12.95 2.79 -7.52
CA ILE A 27 12.37 2.89 -6.17
C ILE A 27 11.84 4.32 -5.95
N PRO A 28 10.56 4.50 -5.54
CA PRO A 28 10.02 5.82 -5.21
C PRO A 28 10.86 6.55 -4.17
N LEU A 29 10.94 7.87 -4.25
CA LEU A 29 11.70 8.69 -3.29
C LEU A 29 11.09 8.56 -1.88
N PRO A 30 11.92 8.60 -0.82
CA PRO A 30 11.42 8.67 0.54
C PRO A 30 10.72 10.01 0.77
N VAL A 31 9.67 10.04 1.62
CA VAL A 31 9.03 11.30 2.01
C VAL A 31 10.01 12.16 2.81
N ALA A 32 10.04 13.47 2.50
CA ALA A 32 11.01 14.41 3.09
C ALA A 32 10.53 14.96 4.45
N ARG A 33 10.13 14.08 5.38
CA ARG A 33 9.68 14.43 6.73
C ARG A 33 9.93 13.30 7.70
N LYS A 34 9.87 13.59 9.00
CA LYS A 34 9.90 12.54 10.03
C LYS A 34 8.64 11.67 9.91
N VAL A 35 8.83 10.37 9.99
CA VAL A 35 7.75 9.36 9.91
C VAL A 35 7.49 8.79 11.31
N ASP A 36 6.21 8.73 11.68
CA ASP A 36 5.75 8.08 12.91
C ASP A 36 5.40 6.62 12.62
N PHE A 37 6.07 5.70 13.30
CA PHE A 37 5.84 4.27 13.09
C PHE A 37 4.40 3.86 13.34
N THR A 38 3.83 4.27 14.47
CA THR A 38 2.51 3.82 14.90
C THR A 38 1.38 4.37 14.02
N ARG A 39 1.54 5.61 13.55
CA ARG A 39 0.52 6.30 12.77
C ARG A 39 0.60 6.02 11.28
N GLU A 40 1.78 5.71 10.76
CA GLU A 40 2.02 5.68 9.32
C GLU A 40 2.55 4.34 8.82
N VAL A 41 3.53 3.74 9.49
CA VAL A 41 4.16 2.48 9.07
C VAL A 41 3.34 1.27 9.48
N TYR A 42 2.96 1.22 10.76
CA TYR A 42 2.20 0.08 11.30
C TYR A 42 0.87 -0.17 10.57
N PRO A 43 0.06 0.85 10.20
CA PRO A 43 -1.11 0.65 9.37
C PRO A 43 -0.79 0.04 8.00
N ILE A 44 0.30 0.46 7.34
CA ILE A 44 0.72 -0.12 6.06
C ILE A 44 1.03 -1.61 6.24
N PHE A 45 1.81 -1.97 7.26
CA PHE A 45 2.12 -3.38 7.56
C PHE A 45 0.87 -4.19 7.86
N LYS A 46 -0.02 -3.67 8.69
CA LYS A 46 -1.27 -4.33 9.07
C LYS A 46 -2.15 -4.61 7.86
N GLU A 47 -2.35 -3.63 7.00
CA GLU A 47 -3.23 -3.75 5.84
C GLU A 47 -2.61 -4.60 4.72
N ALA A 48 -1.33 -4.40 4.42
CA ALA A 48 -0.70 -5.01 3.27
C ALA A 48 0.03 -6.33 3.56
N CYS A 49 0.51 -6.55 4.79
CA CYS A 49 1.44 -7.64 5.09
C CYS A 49 0.89 -8.67 6.07
N PHE A 50 0.14 -8.26 7.13
CA PHE A 50 -0.23 -9.16 8.23
C PHE A 50 -1.16 -10.30 7.83
N SER A 51 -1.95 -10.16 6.78
CA SER A 51 -2.80 -11.25 6.27
C SER A 51 -1.99 -12.49 5.84
N CYS A 52 -0.70 -12.30 5.51
CA CYS A 52 0.21 -13.37 5.11
C CYS A 52 1.43 -13.49 6.03
N HIS A 53 1.85 -12.42 6.71
CA HIS A 53 3.05 -12.33 7.54
C HIS A 53 2.72 -11.82 8.96
N GLY A 54 1.60 -12.25 9.51
CA GLY A 54 1.09 -11.85 10.82
C GLY A 54 1.04 -13.01 11.82
N PRO A 55 0.28 -12.82 12.92
CA PRO A 55 0.20 -13.83 13.98
C PRO A 55 -0.46 -15.14 13.53
N GLU A 56 -1.49 -15.04 12.67
CA GLU A 56 -2.27 -16.20 12.23
C GLU A 56 -1.62 -16.94 11.06
N LYS A 57 -0.86 -16.24 10.22
CA LYS A 57 -0.24 -16.82 9.03
C LYS A 57 1.17 -16.27 8.84
N GLN A 58 2.11 -17.17 8.56
CA GLN A 58 3.54 -16.86 8.46
C GLN A 58 4.11 -17.46 7.19
N LYS A 59 3.69 -16.94 6.04
CA LYS A 59 4.22 -17.39 4.74
C LYS A 59 5.74 -17.17 4.70
N GLY A 60 6.47 -18.15 4.18
CA GLY A 60 7.93 -18.11 4.15
C GLY A 60 8.59 -18.08 5.54
N LYS A 61 7.86 -18.51 6.60
CA LYS A 61 8.33 -18.43 8.00
C LYS A 61 8.77 -17.03 8.41
N TYR A 62 8.13 -16.00 7.81
CA TYR A 62 8.41 -14.60 8.03
C TYR A 62 7.22 -13.89 8.71
N ARG A 63 7.52 -12.97 9.64
CA ARG A 63 6.54 -12.17 10.38
C ARG A 63 6.86 -10.69 10.25
N MET A 64 5.83 -9.85 10.15
CA MET A 64 5.97 -8.39 10.15
C MET A 64 5.21 -7.70 11.29
N ASP A 65 4.49 -8.47 12.09
CA ASP A 65 3.71 -7.95 13.23
C ASP A 65 4.54 -7.83 14.52
N THR A 66 5.78 -8.32 14.52
CA THR A 66 6.72 -8.19 15.63
C THR A 66 8.04 -7.60 15.13
N ARG A 67 8.72 -6.83 16.02
CA ARG A 67 10.04 -6.26 15.71
C ARG A 67 11.04 -7.35 15.32
N GLU A 68 11.14 -8.41 16.11
CA GLU A 68 12.07 -9.53 15.84
C GLU A 68 11.82 -10.16 14.47
N GLY A 69 10.56 -10.43 14.13
CA GLY A 69 10.18 -11.02 12.85
C GLY A 69 10.45 -10.09 11.67
N ALA A 70 10.11 -8.81 11.80
CA ALA A 70 10.28 -7.82 10.73
C ALA A 70 11.75 -7.55 10.39
N PHE A 71 12.65 -7.63 11.38
CA PHE A 71 14.09 -7.42 11.18
C PHE A 71 14.87 -8.71 10.93
N LYS A 72 14.17 -9.84 10.76
CA LYS A 72 14.82 -11.11 10.48
C LYS A 72 15.66 -11.04 9.21
N VAL A 73 16.86 -11.60 9.27
CA VAL A 73 17.70 -11.84 8.09
C VAL A 73 17.27 -13.14 7.43
N THR A 74 16.94 -13.09 6.15
CA THR A 74 16.58 -14.27 5.36
C THR A 74 17.81 -14.78 4.61
N GLU A 75 17.87 -16.09 4.37
CA GLU A 75 19.01 -16.72 3.66
C GLU A 75 19.07 -16.24 2.22
N ASP A 76 17.94 -16.14 1.54
CA ASP A 76 17.87 -15.84 0.11
C ASP A 76 18.00 -14.33 -0.20
N TYR A 77 17.40 -13.47 0.63
CA TYR A 77 17.23 -12.04 0.33
C TYR A 77 17.98 -11.11 1.29
N GLY A 78 18.65 -11.66 2.31
CA GLY A 78 19.35 -10.88 3.33
C GLY A 78 18.38 -10.22 4.32
N PRO A 79 18.74 -9.03 4.89
CA PRO A 79 17.89 -8.36 5.86
C PRO A 79 16.62 -7.83 5.19
N ALA A 80 15.45 -8.23 5.73
CA ALA A 80 14.18 -7.75 5.24
C ALA A 80 14.06 -6.23 5.43
N ILE A 81 14.46 -5.72 6.58
CA ILE A 81 14.59 -4.30 6.91
C ILE A 81 16.01 -4.03 7.40
N LYS A 82 16.73 -3.15 6.73
CA LYS A 82 18.08 -2.71 7.08
C LYS A 82 18.03 -1.26 7.57
N PRO A 83 18.05 -1.03 8.88
CA PRO A 83 17.97 0.33 9.44
C PRO A 83 18.99 1.28 8.83
N GLY A 84 18.56 2.48 8.46
CA GLY A 84 19.38 3.50 7.81
C GLY A 84 19.63 3.29 6.32
N ARG A 85 19.12 2.20 5.73
CA ARG A 85 19.42 1.82 4.34
C ARG A 85 18.21 1.19 3.63
N SER A 86 17.23 2.00 3.28
CA SER A 86 16.01 1.53 2.62
C SER A 86 16.29 0.86 1.27
N GLU A 87 17.26 1.35 0.51
CA GLU A 87 17.64 0.81 -0.80
C GLU A 87 18.31 -0.58 -0.74
N GLU A 88 18.75 -1.00 0.46
CA GLU A 88 19.33 -2.32 0.68
C GLU A 88 18.36 -3.25 1.46
N SER A 89 17.13 -2.81 1.70
CA SER A 89 16.12 -3.56 2.44
C SER A 89 15.29 -4.42 1.49
N ALA A 90 15.27 -5.74 1.69
CA ALA A 90 14.57 -6.66 0.81
C ALA A 90 13.06 -6.36 0.71
N VAL A 91 12.43 -5.87 1.77
CA VAL A 91 11.01 -5.46 1.74
C VAL A 91 10.75 -4.39 0.69
N ILE A 92 11.65 -3.41 0.55
CA ILE A 92 11.51 -2.34 -0.45
C ILE A 92 11.64 -2.90 -1.87
N HIS A 93 12.59 -3.79 -2.10
CA HIS A 93 12.75 -4.43 -3.40
C HIS A 93 11.50 -5.23 -3.80
N MET A 94 10.91 -5.97 -2.85
CA MET A 94 9.72 -6.79 -3.09
C MET A 94 8.47 -5.95 -3.33
N VAL A 95 8.26 -4.86 -2.58
CA VAL A 95 7.08 -3.99 -2.81
C VAL A 95 7.21 -3.13 -4.07
N CYS A 96 8.43 -2.94 -4.58
CA CYS A 96 8.72 -2.26 -5.84
C CYS A 96 8.78 -3.19 -7.05
N ASP A 97 8.53 -4.51 -6.90
CA ASP A 97 8.60 -5.49 -8.00
C ASP A 97 9.99 -5.56 -8.65
N LEU A 98 11.05 -5.52 -7.83
CA LEU A 98 12.45 -5.53 -8.30
C LEU A 98 13.12 -6.90 -8.12
N ILE A 99 12.42 -7.87 -7.57
CA ILE A 99 12.86 -9.26 -7.43
C ILE A 99 11.88 -10.14 -8.19
N ASP A 100 12.36 -10.86 -9.19
CA ASP A 100 11.53 -11.72 -10.02
C ASP A 100 10.71 -12.70 -9.17
N GLU A 101 9.42 -12.82 -9.48
CA GLU A 101 8.44 -13.69 -8.81
C GLU A 101 8.22 -13.39 -7.31
N MET A 102 8.74 -12.27 -6.79
CA MET A 102 8.67 -11.92 -5.36
C MET A 102 7.94 -10.61 -5.09
N LEU A 103 7.01 -10.21 -5.96
CA LEU A 103 6.16 -9.04 -5.69
C LEU A 103 5.36 -9.21 -4.41
N MET A 104 5.44 -8.21 -3.54
CA MET A 104 4.68 -8.14 -2.29
C MET A 104 3.89 -6.82 -2.20
N PRO A 105 2.63 -6.87 -1.84
CA PRO A 105 1.79 -8.09 -1.74
C PRO A 105 1.64 -8.78 -3.10
N PRO A 106 1.50 -10.12 -3.13
CA PRO A 106 1.27 -10.83 -4.39
C PRO A 106 -0.09 -10.43 -4.98
N PRO A 107 -0.24 -10.42 -6.32
CA PRO A 107 -1.52 -10.16 -6.97
C PRO A 107 -2.62 -11.08 -6.42
N SER A 108 -3.82 -10.56 -6.24
CA SER A 108 -4.98 -11.32 -5.79
C SER A 108 -6.20 -10.95 -6.60
N ASP A 109 -6.93 -11.97 -7.06
CA ASP A 109 -8.22 -11.80 -7.75
C ASP A 109 -9.37 -11.54 -6.77
N LYS A 110 -9.11 -11.57 -5.47
CA LYS A 110 -10.13 -11.38 -4.43
C LYS A 110 -10.22 -9.91 -4.05
N PRO A 111 -11.38 -9.27 -4.17
CA PRO A 111 -11.60 -7.91 -3.72
C PRO A 111 -11.16 -7.71 -2.25
N GLY A 112 -10.42 -6.65 -1.98
CA GLY A 112 -9.94 -6.33 -0.62
C GLY A 112 -8.74 -7.12 -0.12
N GLN A 113 -8.14 -7.99 -0.96
CA GLN A 113 -6.87 -8.63 -0.64
C GLN A 113 -5.74 -8.00 -1.45
N SER A 114 -4.73 -7.53 -0.74
CA SER A 114 -3.36 -7.26 -1.24
C SER A 114 -3.26 -6.46 -2.55
N GLU A 115 -3.64 -5.19 -2.50
CA GLU A 115 -3.26 -4.24 -3.56
C GLU A 115 -1.79 -3.86 -3.42
N LYS A 116 -1.12 -3.55 -4.56
CA LYS A 116 0.23 -2.98 -4.56
C LYS A 116 0.26 -1.71 -3.71
N LEU A 117 1.36 -1.50 -2.99
CA LEU A 117 1.55 -0.26 -2.26
C LEU A 117 1.63 0.93 -3.23
N SER A 118 1.06 2.06 -2.84
CA SER A 118 1.25 3.31 -3.58
C SER A 118 2.68 3.83 -3.42
N ASN A 119 3.12 4.69 -4.35
CA ASN A 119 4.43 5.34 -4.26
C ASN A 119 4.60 6.13 -2.95
N GLU A 120 3.51 6.72 -2.44
CA GLU A 120 3.52 7.41 -1.15
C GLU A 120 3.77 6.45 0.01
N GLN A 121 3.08 5.30 0.04
CA GLN A 121 3.28 4.28 1.07
C GLN A 121 4.71 3.72 1.03
N ILE A 122 5.24 3.46 -0.16
CA ILE A 122 6.64 3.04 -0.32
C ILE A 122 7.58 4.14 0.17
N GLY A 123 7.31 5.40 -0.16
CA GLY A 123 8.07 6.54 0.30
C GLY A 123 8.06 6.71 1.84
N ILE A 124 6.94 6.42 2.49
CA ILE A 124 6.82 6.40 3.97
C ILE A 124 7.69 5.27 4.54
N LEU A 125 7.59 4.06 4.01
CA LEU A 125 8.41 2.93 4.46
C LEU A 125 9.91 3.22 4.31
N ARG A 126 10.31 3.78 3.17
CA ARG A 126 11.70 4.17 2.93
C ARG A 126 12.19 5.18 3.94
N ALA A 127 11.43 6.29 4.12
CA ALA A 127 11.81 7.34 5.05
C ALA A 127 11.93 6.81 6.49
N TRP A 128 11.02 5.94 6.93
CA TRP A 128 11.11 5.30 8.23
C TRP A 128 12.38 4.43 8.36
N ILE A 129 12.68 3.62 7.34
CA ILE A 129 13.89 2.78 7.33
C ILE A 129 15.15 3.64 7.38
N ASP A 130 15.22 4.68 6.54
CA ASP A 130 16.38 5.59 6.44
C ASP A 130 16.58 6.41 7.73
N GLN A 131 15.49 6.67 8.48
CA GLN A 131 15.51 7.30 9.80
C GLN A 131 15.91 6.33 10.94
N GLY A 132 16.29 5.10 10.61
CA GLY A 132 16.78 4.12 11.59
C GLY A 132 15.79 3.02 11.93
N ALA A 133 14.62 2.99 11.29
CA ALA A 133 13.57 1.98 11.46
C ALA A 133 13.19 1.79 12.93
N GLU A 134 12.99 2.89 13.65
CA GLU A 134 12.62 2.87 15.07
C GLU A 134 11.28 2.14 15.25
N TRP A 135 11.30 1.10 16.08
CA TRP A 135 10.12 0.29 16.40
C TRP A 135 9.82 0.47 17.90
N PRO A 136 8.66 0.99 18.28
CA PRO A 136 8.32 1.23 19.69
C PRO A 136 8.34 -0.06 20.51
N ASP A 137 8.76 0.05 21.76
CA ASP A 137 8.70 -1.06 22.70
C ASP A 137 7.27 -1.33 23.16
N GLY A 138 6.96 -2.60 23.42
CA GLY A 138 5.68 -3.05 23.94
C GLY A 138 4.57 -3.16 22.87
N PRO A 139 3.32 -3.34 23.31
CA PRO A 139 2.20 -3.53 22.39
C PRO A 139 1.88 -2.25 21.63
N ILE A 140 1.86 -2.36 20.31
CA ILE A 140 1.52 -1.22 19.43
C ILE A 140 0.03 -0.96 19.54
N ARG A 141 -0.32 0.19 20.08
CA ARG A 141 -1.67 0.70 20.06
C ARG A 141 -1.84 1.54 18.81
N GLU A 142 -2.61 1.02 17.87
CA GLU A 142 -2.90 1.73 16.63
C GLU A 142 -3.58 3.08 16.95
N VAL A 143 -2.90 4.15 16.59
CA VAL A 143 -3.51 5.48 16.64
C VAL A 143 -4.28 5.67 15.35
N VAL A 144 -5.53 5.20 15.33
CA VAL A 144 -6.42 5.41 14.20
C VAL A 144 -6.77 6.90 14.15
N ARG A 145 -6.13 7.65 13.26
CA ARG A 145 -6.62 9.01 13.00
C ARG A 145 -7.97 8.94 12.29
N PRO A 146 -8.86 9.87 12.59
CA PRO A 146 -10.09 9.99 11.82
C PRO A 146 -9.77 10.17 10.33
N VAL A 147 -10.54 9.52 9.49
CA VAL A 147 -10.53 9.79 8.05
C VAL A 147 -11.20 11.14 7.84
N THR A 148 -10.53 12.05 7.14
CA THR A 148 -11.06 13.40 6.87
C THR A 148 -11.33 13.56 5.39
N PHE A 149 -12.32 14.43 5.07
CA PHE A 149 -12.64 14.72 3.68
C PHE A 149 -11.40 15.25 2.92
N THR A 150 -10.80 16.30 3.42
CA THR A 150 -9.73 17.02 2.69
C THR A 150 -8.46 16.18 2.49
N ALA A 151 -8.04 15.44 3.51
CA ALA A 151 -6.78 14.70 3.42
C ALA A 151 -6.93 13.33 2.75
N ASP A 152 -8.10 12.69 2.84
CA ASP A 152 -8.25 11.29 2.46
C ASP A 152 -9.24 11.07 1.31
N ILE A 153 -10.37 11.77 1.33
CA ILE A 153 -11.50 11.51 0.42
C ILE A 153 -11.43 12.42 -0.80
N GLN A 154 -11.15 13.70 -0.61
CA GLN A 154 -11.07 14.66 -1.70
C GLN A 154 -10.04 14.27 -2.79
N PRO A 155 -8.84 13.78 -2.49
CA PRO A 155 -7.93 13.29 -3.52
C PRO A 155 -8.49 12.12 -4.34
N ILE A 156 -9.21 11.20 -3.69
CA ILE A 156 -9.86 10.07 -4.38
C ILE A 156 -10.94 10.60 -5.33
N PHE A 157 -11.81 11.48 -4.85
CA PHE A 157 -12.89 12.04 -5.64
C PHE A 157 -12.38 12.94 -6.76
N ALA A 158 -11.31 13.70 -6.52
CA ALA A 158 -10.67 14.53 -7.55
C ALA A 158 -10.12 13.67 -8.70
N ALA A 159 -9.49 12.54 -8.39
CA ALA A 159 -8.92 11.68 -9.40
C ALA A 159 -9.97 10.84 -10.15
N ALA A 160 -10.99 10.33 -9.46
CA ALA A 160 -11.92 9.36 -10.02
C ALA A 160 -13.24 9.98 -10.50
N CYS A 161 -13.70 11.07 -9.90
CA CYS A 161 -15.06 11.58 -10.09
C CYS A 161 -15.12 12.98 -10.71
N ALA A 162 -14.13 13.85 -10.42
CA ALA A 162 -14.23 15.28 -10.75
C ALA A 162 -14.33 15.57 -12.24
N SER A 163 -13.81 14.70 -13.12
CA SER A 163 -13.93 14.87 -14.58
C SER A 163 -15.38 14.99 -15.08
N CYS A 164 -16.34 14.41 -14.34
CA CYS A 164 -17.76 14.45 -14.64
C CYS A 164 -18.58 15.16 -13.56
N HIS A 165 -18.07 15.22 -12.32
CA HIS A 165 -18.81 15.65 -11.13
C HIS A 165 -18.13 16.86 -10.45
N SER A 166 -17.81 17.90 -11.22
CA SER A 166 -17.18 19.13 -10.74
C SER A 166 -17.92 20.38 -11.21
N GLY A 167 -17.91 21.40 -10.37
CA GLY A 167 -18.45 22.71 -10.67
C GLY A 167 -19.98 22.75 -10.85
N THR A 168 -20.45 23.79 -11.52
CA THR A 168 -21.90 24.05 -11.74
C THR A 168 -22.53 23.14 -12.79
N ALA A 169 -21.69 22.55 -13.65
CA ALA A 169 -22.13 21.63 -14.72
C ALA A 169 -21.97 20.15 -14.33
N ALA A 170 -21.83 19.85 -13.05
CA ALA A 170 -21.68 18.48 -12.55
C ALA A 170 -22.83 17.58 -13.02
N LYS A 171 -22.52 16.43 -13.60
CA LYS A 171 -23.51 15.46 -14.08
C LYS A 171 -24.43 15.03 -12.96
N GLY A 172 -25.74 14.98 -13.24
CA GLY A 172 -26.75 14.65 -12.25
C GLY A 172 -26.84 15.66 -11.08
N GLY A 173 -26.23 16.84 -11.20
CA GLY A 173 -26.19 17.84 -10.15
C GLY A 173 -25.34 17.43 -8.93
N PHE A 174 -24.60 16.32 -9.03
CA PHE A 174 -23.74 15.82 -7.96
C PHE A 174 -22.30 16.33 -8.15
N ALA A 175 -21.83 17.21 -7.28
CA ALA A 175 -20.47 17.73 -7.32
C ALA A 175 -19.61 17.18 -6.16
N VAL A 176 -18.34 16.98 -6.43
CA VAL A 176 -17.38 16.38 -5.47
C VAL A 176 -16.30 17.37 -5.00
N ASP A 177 -16.42 18.64 -5.36
CA ASP A 177 -15.42 19.69 -5.10
C ASP A 177 -15.29 20.05 -3.61
N SER A 178 -16.34 19.85 -2.84
CA SER A 178 -16.37 20.16 -1.42
C SER A 178 -17.24 19.19 -0.64
N ILE A 179 -16.97 19.07 0.65
CA ILE A 179 -17.75 18.21 1.54
C ILE A 179 -19.24 18.59 1.53
N ASP A 180 -19.58 19.89 1.51
CA ASP A 180 -20.95 20.36 1.46
C ASP A 180 -21.64 19.96 0.16
N ALA A 181 -20.95 20.00 -0.97
CA ALA A 181 -21.49 19.58 -2.24
C ALA A 181 -21.77 18.08 -2.25
N VAL A 182 -20.82 17.27 -1.77
CA VAL A 182 -20.96 15.81 -1.65
C VAL A 182 -22.13 15.42 -0.74
N LEU A 183 -22.25 16.06 0.43
CA LEU A 183 -23.33 15.76 1.39
C LEU A 183 -24.71 16.28 0.95
N ARG A 184 -24.75 17.31 0.14
CA ARG A 184 -26.00 17.82 -0.47
C ARG A 184 -26.61 16.79 -1.42
N GLY A 185 -25.74 16.04 -2.13
CA GLY A 185 -26.17 15.10 -3.15
C GLY A 185 -26.46 15.76 -4.49
N GLY A 186 -27.11 15.03 -5.38
CA GLY A 186 -27.43 15.45 -6.74
C GLY A 186 -28.94 15.50 -7.01
N THR A 187 -29.32 15.89 -8.24
CA THR A 187 -30.72 15.96 -8.66
C THR A 187 -31.28 14.59 -9.07
N SER A 188 -30.44 13.69 -9.55
CA SER A 188 -30.86 12.38 -10.06
C SER A 188 -31.02 11.33 -8.95
N TYR A 189 -30.07 11.27 -8.00
CA TYR A 189 -30.05 10.29 -6.93
C TYR A 189 -30.33 10.89 -5.53
N GLY A 190 -30.51 12.20 -5.46
CA GLY A 190 -30.67 12.87 -4.17
C GLY A 190 -29.39 12.75 -3.30
N LYS A 191 -29.58 12.54 -2.01
CA LYS A 191 -28.48 12.32 -1.07
C LYS A 191 -27.97 10.90 -1.16
N VAL A 192 -26.76 10.73 -1.65
CA VAL A 192 -26.08 9.42 -1.80
C VAL A 192 -25.27 9.04 -0.55
N ILE A 193 -25.13 9.95 0.42
CA ILE A 193 -24.41 9.72 1.68
C ILE A 193 -25.35 10.01 2.85
N THR A 194 -25.42 9.06 3.77
CA THR A 194 -26.02 9.22 5.09
C THR A 194 -24.88 9.19 6.12
N PRO A 195 -24.46 10.35 6.68
CA PRO A 195 -23.38 10.40 7.64
C PRO A 195 -23.61 9.47 8.83
N GLY A 196 -22.58 8.71 9.22
CA GLY A 196 -22.66 7.71 10.29
C GLY A 196 -23.34 6.40 9.89
N ASN A 197 -23.88 6.28 8.67
CA ASN A 197 -24.60 5.08 8.25
C ASN A 197 -24.18 4.57 6.85
N PRO A 198 -23.12 3.77 6.76
CA PRO A 198 -22.68 3.17 5.51
C PRO A 198 -23.78 2.38 4.79
N ALA A 199 -24.55 1.60 5.52
CA ALA A 199 -25.61 0.74 4.94
C ALA A 199 -26.73 1.52 4.25
N LYS A 200 -26.94 2.80 4.62
CA LYS A 200 -27.92 3.70 3.97
C LYS A 200 -27.28 4.67 2.98
N SER A 201 -26.01 4.48 2.65
CA SER A 201 -25.26 5.35 1.75
C SER A 201 -25.11 4.68 0.38
N SER A 202 -25.99 5.01 -0.57
CA SER A 202 -25.99 4.44 -1.92
C SER A 202 -24.68 4.70 -2.68
N LEU A 203 -23.93 5.72 -2.31
CA LEU A 203 -22.59 5.95 -2.87
C LEU A 203 -21.71 4.69 -2.79
N LEU A 204 -21.80 3.90 -1.72
CA LEU A 204 -20.99 2.69 -1.58
C LEU A 204 -21.37 1.59 -2.58
N THR A 205 -22.66 1.47 -2.90
CA THR A 205 -23.14 0.56 -3.95
C THR A 205 -22.68 1.02 -5.32
N ILE A 206 -22.73 2.33 -5.58
CA ILE A 206 -22.28 2.98 -6.80
C ILE A 206 -20.78 2.72 -7.03
N ILE A 207 -19.94 3.06 -6.05
CA ILE A 207 -18.48 2.92 -6.19
C ILE A 207 -17.99 1.47 -6.14
N ALA A 208 -18.84 0.53 -5.72
CA ALA A 208 -18.59 -0.90 -5.83
C ALA A 208 -19.01 -1.48 -7.20
N GLY A 209 -19.60 -0.67 -8.09
CA GLY A 209 -20.11 -1.12 -9.38
C GLY A 209 -21.33 -2.04 -9.28
N LYS A 210 -22.10 -1.95 -8.20
CA LYS A 210 -23.24 -2.84 -7.89
C LYS A 210 -24.60 -2.15 -8.05
N ASP A 211 -24.63 -0.91 -8.52
CA ASP A 211 -25.84 -0.16 -8.78
C ASP A 211 -26.28 -0.42 -10.22
N GLU A 212 -27.28 -1.29 -10.41
CA GLU A 212 -27.78 -1.71 -11.72
C GLU A 212 -28.59 -0.61 -12.43
N ASP A 213 -29.10 0.36 -11.69
CA ASP A 213 -29.87 1.49 -12.22
C ASP A 213 -28.97 2.63 -12.73
N LEU A 214 -27.67 2.56 -12.42
CA LEU A 214 -26.71 3.60 -12.80
C LEU A 214 -26.24 3.42 -14.25
N PRO A 215 -26.37 4.44 -15.14
CA PRO A 215 -25.74 4.40 -16.44
C PRO A 215 -24.23 4.25 -16.36
N ALA A 216 -23.69 3.22 -17.04
CA ALA A 216 -22.25 2.91 -17.08
C ALA A 216 -21.62 2.73 -15.68
N PRO A 217 -22.08 1.71 -14.90
CA PRO A 217 -21.62 1.50 -13.53
C PRO A 217 -20.10 1.27 -13.46
N GLU A 218 -19.50 0.70 -14.49
CA GLU A 218 -18.06 0.46 -14.58
C GLU A 218 -17.20 1.73 -14.53
N LYS A 219 -17.78 2.90 -14.90
CA LYS A 219 -17.10 4.21 -14.85
C LYS A 219 -17.12 4.83 -13.45
N HIS A 220 -17.88 4.26 -12.55
CA HIS A 220 -18.05 4.77 -11.18
C HIS A 220 -17.35 3.89 -10.13
N THR A 221 -16.71 2.80 -10.56
CA THR A 221 -16.02 1.89 -9.63
C THR A 221 -14.75 2.52 -9.08
N LEU A 222 -14.52 2.32 -7.80
CA LEU A 222 -13.26 2.61 -7.13
C LEU A 222 -12.51 1.31 -6.81
N PRO A 223 -11.18 1.33 -6.75
CA PRO A 223 -10.41 0.26 -6.15
C PRO A 223 -10.95 -0.08 -4.75
N PRO A 224 -11.02 -1.37 -4.36
CA PRO A 224 -11.61 -1.80 -3.09
C PRO A 224 -11.08 -1.06 -1.87
N ARG A 225 -9.78 -0.74 -1.85
CA ARG A 225 -9.13 0.01 -0.77
C ARG A 225 -9.64 1.45 -0.65
N GLN A 226 -9.84 2.11 -1.78
CA GLN A 226 -10.42 3.46 -1.81
C GLN A 226 -11.88 3.43 -1.38
N GLY A 227 -12.64 2.43 -1.84
CA GLY A 227 -14.02 2.20 -1.41
C GLY A 227 -14.13 2.00 0.11
N ALA A 228 -13.25 1.18 0.70
CA ALA A 228 -13.19 0.96 2.15
C ALA A 228 -12.85 2.24 2.93
N LEU A 229 -12.01 3.12 2.35
CA LEU A 229 -11.68 4.41 2.97
C LEU A 229 -12.89 5.35 2.96
N VAL A 230 -13.64 5.38 1.87
CA VAL A 230 -14.92 6.14 1.78
C VAL A 230 -15.93 5.59 2.78
N GLU A 231 -16.07 4.28 2.89
CA GLU A 231 -16.96 3.64 3.87
C GLU A 231 -16.59 4.03 5.30
N LYS A 232 -15.31 3.96 5.65
CA LYS A 232 -14.80 4.37 6.97
C LYS A 232 -15.08 5.84 7.26
N TRP A 233 -14.88 6.73 6.28
CA TRP A 233 -15.21 8.14 6.41
C TRP A 233 -16.71 8.36 6.68
N ILE A 234 -17.58 7.69 5.94
CA ILE A 234 -19.02 7.73 6.14
C ILE A 234 -19.38 7.24 7.55
N ALA A 235 -18.83 6.10 7.99
CA ALA A 235 -19.08 5.53 9.31
C ALA A 235 -18.68 6.47 10.46
N GLN A 236 -17.64 7.29 10.25
CA GLN A 236 -17.17 8.30 11.20
C GLN A 236 -17.99 9.61 11.18
N GLY A 237 -19.07 9.67 10.39
CA GLY A 237 -19.97 10.82 10.32
C GLY A 237 -19.69 11.75 9.14
N ALA A 238 -18.85 11.36 8.18
CA ALA A 238 -18.56 12.09 6.95
C ALA A 238 -18.18 13.57 7.19
N ARG A 239 -17.15 13.79 8.02
CA ARG A 239 -16.66 15.12 8.44
C ARG A 239 -15.34 15.50 7.78
#